data_748cc60d6832ffe405e2d3ea1f59f91c
#
_entry.id   748cc60d6832ffe405e2d3ea1f59f91c
#
_cell.length_a   1.000
_cell.length_b   1.000
_cell.length_c   1.000
_cell.angle_alpha   90.00
_cell.angle_beta   90.00
_cell.angle_gamma   90.00
#
_symmetry.space_group_name_H-M   'P 1'
#
loop_
_entity.id
_entity.type
_entity.pdbx_description
1 polymer ?
#
loop_
_entity_poly.entity_id
_entity_poly.type
_entity_poly.pdbx_seq_one_letter_code
_entity_poly.pdbx_strand_id
1 'polypeptide(L)'
;MYQKHILILFFFCCVQLIKAQILPSSVSIKPQLNQVINDYPSDFSTIKGIMVEGEPNTVQYKSKVEPKGSIESRIIGYPSKEKTYWVWESKLLVTEDINQLKRMYKLYYNDIAGNNVSISTGGRLTPATSYTSPSDELRLWIQQFKIKEPVGVYENLMVDLIAEYSNYEWTITLRIYGLFKIEEEGIKNN
;
A
#
# COMPACT_ATOMS: atom_id res chain seq x y z
N MET A 1 49.38 -14.67 -27.51
CA MET A 1 48.32 -15.50 -26.89
C MET A 1 47.56 -14.76 -25.80
N TYR A 2 48.09 -13.71 -25.19
CA TYR A 2 47.45 -12.90 -24.10
C TYR A 2 46.37 -11.94 -24.55
N GLN A 3 46.37 -11.45 -25.78
CA GLN A 3 45.39 -10.46 -26.26
C GLN A 3 43.95 -10.97 -26.38
N LYS A 4 43.74 -12.26 -26.66
CA LYS A 4 42.40 -12.85 -26.75
C LYS A 4 41.68 -12.98 -25.39
N HIS A 5 42.42 -13.16 -24.32
CA HIS A 5 41.83 -13.30 -22.96
C HIS A 5 41.41 -11.97 -22.37
N ILE A 6 42.08 -10.87 -22.70
CA ILE A 6 41.74 -9.52 -22.24
C ILE A 6 40.42 -9.08 -22.87
N LEU A 7 40.18 -9.42 -24.14
CA LEU A 7 38.92 -9.05 -24.82
C LEU A 7 37.71 -9.78 -24.23
N ILE A 8 37.85 -11.04 -23.85
CA ILE A 8 36.79 -11.84 -23.24
C ILE A 8 36.44 -11.33 -21.82
N LEU A 9 37.47 -10.91 -21.04
CA LEU A 9 37.27 -10.36 -19.70
C LEU A 9 36.53 -9.03 -19.74
N PHE A 10 36.82 -8.19 -20.75
CA PHE A 10 36.14 -6.90 -20.92
C PHE A 10 34.71 -7.07 -21.35
N PHE A 11 34.40 -8.07 -22.18
CA PHE A 11 33.03 -8.38 -22.60
C PHE A 11 32.17 -8.93 -21.43
N PHE A 12 32.78 -9.71 -20.55
CA PHE A 12 32.08 -10.25 -19.34
C PHE A 12 31.78 -9.16 -18.31
N CYS A 13 32.65 -8.15 -18.20
CA CYS A 13 32.42 -7.02 -17.27
C CYS A 13 31.29 -6.10 -17.76
N CYS A 14 31.15 -5.91 -19.09
CA CYS A 14 30.07 -5.08 -19.66
C CYS A 14 28.68 -5.71 -19.53
N VAL A 15 28.56 -7.04 -19.47
CA VAL A 15 27.27 -7.74 -19.33
C VAL A 15 26.71 -7.63 -17.91
N GLN A 16 27.56 -7.38 -16.90
CA GLN A 16 27.12 -7.20 -15.51
C GLN A 16 26.51 -5.82 -15.24
N LEU A 17 26.77 -4.82 -16.10
CA LEU A 17 26.28 -3.45 -15.91
C LEU A 17 24.85 -3.22 -16.43
N ILE A 18 24.27 -4.19 -17.15
CA ILE A 18 22.94 -4.03 -17.76
C ILE A 18 21.80 -4.44 -16.82
N LYS A 19 22.08 -5.00 -15.63
CA LYS A 19 21.05 -5.37 -14.65
C LYS A 19 20.50 -4.23 -13.79
N ALA A 20 21.01 -3.04 -13.95
CA ALA A 20 20.64 -1.91 -13.11
C ALA A 20 19.93 -0.83 -13.91
N GLN A 21 18.72 -1.02 -14.35
CA GLN A 21 17.78 0.08 -14.65
C GLN A 21 16.58 -0.37 -15.49
N ILE A 22 15.83 -1.34 -15.00
CA ILE A 22 14.42 -1.34 -15.37
C ILE A 22 13.72 -0.61 -14.21
N LEU A 23 13.74 0.73 -14.27
CA LEU A 23 12.74 1.51 -13.58
C LEU A 23 11.40 1.03 -14.14
N PRO A 24 10.49 0.50 -13.34
CA PRO A 24 9.16 0.23 -13.82
C PRO A 24 8.61 1.58 -14.30
N SER A 25 8.39 1.70 -15.61
CA SER A 25 7.60 2.78 -16.18
C SER A 25 6.36 2.90 -15.30
N SER A 26 6.04 4.09 -14.85
CA SER A 26 5.01 4.43 -13.86
C SER A 26 3.72 3.62 -14.06
N VAL A 27 3.64 2.50 -13.39
CA VAL A 27 2.43 1.69 -13.41
C VAL A 27 1.49 2.32 -12.41
N SER A 28 0.50 3.04 -12.91
CA SER A 28 -0.51 3.66 -12.06
C SER A 28 -1.28 2.60 -11.28
N ILE A 29 -1.41 2.84 -9.97
CA ILE A 29 -2.22 1.99 -9.07
C ILE A 29 -3.69 2.42 -9.02
N LYS A 30 -4.07 3.51 -9.70
CA LYS A 30 -5.42 4.11 -9.65
C LYS A 30 -6.55 3.14 -9.98
N PRO A 31 -6.47 2.30 -11.03
CA PRO A 31 -7.55 1.38 -11.35
C PRO A 31 -7.83 0.39 -10.20
N GLN A 32 -6.79 -0.21 -9.62
CA GLN A 32 -6.91 -1.16 -8.52
C GLN A 32 -7.37 -0.47 -7.24
N LEU A 33 -6.83 0.72 -6.94
CA LEU A 33 -7.26 1.56 -5.82
C LEU A 33 -8.76 1.84 -5.89
N ASN A 34 -9.26 2.24 -7.04
CA ASN A 34 -10.70 2.49 -7.25
C ASN A 34 -11.53 1.23 -7.06
N GLN A 35 -11.07 0.08 -7.58
CA GLN A 35 -11.77 -1.19 -7.43
C GLN A 35 -11.87 -1.61 -5.96
N VAL A 36 -10.79 -1.46 -5.18
CA VAL A 36 -10.79 -1.77 -3.74
C VAL A 36 -11.70 -0.83 -2.97
N ILE A 37 -11.64 0.49 -3.24
CA ILE A 37 -12.51 1.47 -2.58
C ILE A 37 -13.98 1.19 -2.88
N ASN A 38 -14.32 0.81 -4.10
CA ASN A 38 -15.69 0.47 -4.47
C ASN A 38 -16.20 -0.79 -3.76
N ASP A 39 -15.31 -1.71 -3.38
CA ASP A 39 -15.68 -2.92 -2.64
C ASP A 39 -15.66 -2.76 -1.10
N TYR A 40 -15.18 -1.63 -0.60
CA TYR A 40 -15.15 -1.33 0.84
C TYR A 40 -16.52 -1.43 1.52
N PRO A 41 -17.65 -0.95 0.94
CA PRO A 41 -18.97 -1.08 1.58
C PRO A 41 -19.43 -2.51 1.78
N SER A 42 -18.87 -3.48 1.06
CA SER A 42 -19.16 -4.92 1.17
C SER A 42 -18.12 -5.67 2.00
N ASP A 43 -17.34 -4.97 2.82
CA ASP A 43 -16.23 -5.56 3.59
C ASP A 43 -15.24 -6.34 2.71
N PHE A 44 -14.99 -5.83 1.50
CA PHE A 44 -14.12 -6.41 0.48
C PHE A 44 -14.53 -7.82 0.02
N SER A 45 -15.83 -8.19 0.16
CA SER A 45 -16.31 -9.56 -0.04
C SER A 45 -16.10 -10.07 -1.47
N THR A 46 -16.24 -9.21 -2.49
CA THR A 46 -16.13 -9.62 -3.89
C THR A 46 -14.69 -9.84 -4.34
N ILE A 47 -13.75 -9.17 -3.68
CA ILE A 47 -12.32 -9.27 -3.98
C ILE A 47 -11.56 -10.22 -3.04
N LYS A 48 -12.21 -10.84 -2.05
CA LYS A 48 -11.62 -11.94 -1.28
C LYS A 48 -11.33 -13.13 -2.18
N GLY A 49 -10.10 -13.61 -2.11
CA GLY A 49 -9.64 -14.84 -2.77
C GLY A 49 -9.64 -16.03 -1.82
N ILE A 50 -8.62 -16.86 -1.93
CA ILE A 50 -8.43 -18.00 -1.02
C ILE A 50 -8.03 -17.51 0.37
N MET A 51 -8.51 -18.23 1.40
CA MET A 51 -8.05 -18.04 2.77
C MET A 51 -6.59 -18.48 2.87
N VAL A 52 -5.80 -17.72 3.60
CA VAL A 52 -4.39 -18.00 3.85
C VAL A 52 -4.13 -18.05 5.35
N GLU A 53 -3.06 -18.75 5.74
CA GLU A 53 -2.58 -18.71 7.11
C GLU A 53 -2.16 -17.28 7.47
N GLY A 54 -2.57 -16.81 8.63
CA GLY A 54 -2.35 -15.44 9.08
C GLY A 54 -1.86 -15.38 10.51
N GLU A 55 -1.75 -14.15 11.01
CA GLU A 55 -1.39 -13.91 12.40
C GLU A 55 -2.47 -14.44 13.36
N PRO A 56 -2.10 -14.83 14.59
CA PRO A 56 -3.07 -15.24 15.61
C PRO A 56 -4.17 -14.20 15.79
N ASN A 57 -5.40 -14.67 15.95
CA ASN A 57 -6.59 -13.83 16.11
C ASN A 57 -6.94 -12.96 14.88
N THR A 58 -6.46 -13.31 13.70
CA THR A 58 -6.88 -12.69 12.43
C THR A 58 -7.42 -13.74 11.47
N VAL A 59 -8.23 -13.27 10.52
CA VAL A 59 -8.66 -14.07 9.36
C VAL A 59 -8.09 -13.40 8.12
N GLN A 60 -7.33 -14.14 7.30
CA GLN A 60 -6.67 -13.54 6.15
C GLN A 60 -7.07 -14.20 4.83
N TYR A 61 -7.25 -13.39 3.82
CA TYR A 61 -7.52 -13.81 2.46
C TYR A 61 -6.51 -13.19 1.50
N LYS A 62 -6.05 -13.93 0.52
CA LYS A 62 -5.39 -13.34 -0.63
C LYS A 62 -6.36 -12.41 -1.36
N SER A 63 -5.94 -11.22 -1.75
CA SER A 63 -6.79 -10.34 -2.54
C SER A 63 -6.80 -10.78 -4.01
N LYS A 64 -7.96 -10.71 -4.67
CA LYS A 64 -8.07 -10.86 -6.13
C LYS A 64 -7.69 -9.58 -6.88
N VAL A 65 -7.59 -8.45 -6.16
CA VAL A 65 -7.17 -7.16 -6.71
C VAL A 65 -5.79 -6.84 -6.21
N GLU A 66 -4.85 -6.81 -7.14
CA GLU A 66 -3.43 -6.56 -6.85
C GLU A 66 -2.93 -5.40 -7.72
N PRO A 67 -2.37 -4.31 -7.15
CA PRO A 67 -1.69 -3.30 -7.92
C PRO A 67 -0.58 -3.93 -8.76
N LYS A 68 -0.46 -3.50 -10.01
CA LYS A 68 0.56 -4.05 -10.90
C LYS A 68 1.95 -3.80 -10.33
N GLY A 69 2.73 -4.86 -10.15
CA GLY A 69 4.06 -4.81 -9.57
C GLY A 69 4.09 -4.83 -8.04
N SER A 70 2.94 -4.98 -7.37
CA SER A 70 2.93 -5.28 -5.94
C SER A 70 3.53 -6.67 -5.66
N ILE A 71 4.06 -6.82 -4.47
CA ILE A 71 4.66 -8.07 -4.00
C ILE A 71 3.56 -9.00 -3.52
N GLU A 72 2.60 -8.44 -2.80
CA GLU A 72 1.49 -9.17 -2.20
C GLU A 72 0.33 -8.23 -1.91
N SER A 73 -0.90 -8.75 -2.04
CA SER A 73 -2.10 -8.06 -1.57
C SER A 73 -3.00 -9.01 -0.81
N ARG A 74 -3.50 -8.56 0.35
CA ARG A 74 -4.33 -9.37 1.23
C ARG A 74 -5.47 -8.56 1.86
N ILE A 75 -6.46 -9.29 2.37
CA ILE A 75 -7.57 -8.76 3.14
C ILE A 75 -7.51 -9.41 4.50
N ILE A 76 -7.37 -8.57 5.54
CA ILE A 76 -7.16 -9.00 6.92
C ILE A 76 -8.41 -8.64 7.72
N GLY A 77 -9.01 -9.63 8.35
CA GLY A 77 -10.12 -9.46 9.28
C GLY A 77 -9.64 -9.52 10.72
N TYR A 78 -10.01 -8.54 11.49
CA TYR A 78 -9.77 -8.44 12.93
C TYR A 78 -11.10 -8.68 13.66
N PRO A 79 -11.35 -9.92 14.16
CA PRO A 79 -12.58 -10.22 14.90
C PRO A 79 -12.67 -9.39 16.19
N SER A 80 -13.84 -8.84 16.47
CA SER A 80 -14.19 -8.25 17.75
C SER A 80 -15.46 -8.90 18.31
N LYS A 81 -15.93 -8.46 19.47
CA LYS A 81 -17.18 -8.97 20.07
C LYS A 81 -18.41 -8.69 19.20
N GLU A 82 -18.41 -7.58 18.46
CA GLU A 82 -19.58 -7.11 17.71
C GLU A 82 -19.51 -7.50 16.24
N LYS A 83 -18.34 -7.34 15.61
CA LYS A 83 -18.15 -7.60 14.18
C LYS A 83 -16.68 -7.86 13.86
N THR A 84 -16.42 -8.31 12.65
CA THR A 84 -15.06 -8.36 12.10
C THR A 84 -14.77 -7.07 11.35
N TYR A 85 -13.64 -6.44 11.65
CA TYR A 85 -13.14 -5.27 10.97
C TYR A 85 -12.19 -5.70 9.85
N TRP A 86 -12.43 -5.21 8.65
CA TRP A 86 -11.67 -5.62 7.48
C TRP A 86 -10.73 -4.52 7.01
N VAL A 87 -9.53 -4.92 6.68
CA VAL A 87 -8.47 -4.07 6.11
C VAL A 87 -7.98 -4.72 4.84
N TRP A 88 -7.96 -3.97 3.74
CA TRP A 88 -7.22 -4.36 2.56
C TRP A 88 -5.82 -3.76 2.62
N GLU A 89 -4.81 -4.56 2.31
CA GLU A 89 -3.41 -4.17 2.38
C GLU A 89 -2.65 -4.70 1.17
N SER A 90 -1.77 -3.86 0.59
CA SER A 90 -0.88 -4.26 -0.49
C SER A 90 0.54 -3.79 -0.23
N LYS A 91 1.50 -4.72 -0.25
CA LYS A 91 2.93 -4.44 -0.20
C LYS A 91 3.41 -4.09 -1.59
N LEU A 92 3.77 -2.83 -1.80
CA LEU A 92 4.10 -2.26 -3.12
C LEU A 92 5.59 -2.29 -3.43
N LEU A 93 6.45 -2.24 -2.40
CA LEU A 93 7.91 -2.20 -2.55
C LEU A 93 8.58 -2.81 -1.33
N VAL A 94 9.69 -3.52 -1.56
CA VAL A 94 10.72 -3.82 -0.57
C VAL A 94 12.06 -3.41 -1.15
N THR A 95 12.90 -2.68 -0.40
CA THR A 95 14.19 -2.19 -0.86
C THR A 95 15.12 -1.81 0.30
N GLU A 96 16.41 -1.99 0.13
CA GLU A 96 17.43 -1.45 1.04
C GLU A 96 17.80 0.01 0.69
N ASP A 97 17.49 0.47 -0.53
CA ASP A 97 17.84 1.80 -1.03
C ASP A 97 16.79 2.85 -0.65
N ILE A 98 17.13 3.73 0.29
CA ILE A 98 16.28 4.87 0.72
C ILE A 98 15.96 5.82 -0.45
N ASN A 99 16.82 5.98 -1.45
CA ASN A 99 16.54 6.84 -2.59
C ASN A 99 15.50 6.20 -3.52
N GLN A 100 15.54 4.87 -3.68
CA GLN A 100 14.49 4.15 -4.37
C GLN A 100 13.17 4.27 -3.62
N LEU A 101 13.18 4.08 -2.29
CA LEU A 101 12.00 4.28 -1.45
C LEU A 101 11.39 5.67 -1.69
N LYS A 102 12.19 6.75 -1.54
CA LYS A 102 11.72 8.14 -1.70
C LYS A 102 11.08 8.38 -3.07
N ARG A 103 11.70 7.88 -4.14
CA ARG A 103 11.15 8.00 -5.51
C ARG A 103 9.81 7.28 -5.65
N MET A 104 9.73 6.02 -5.21
CA MET A 104 8.52 5.21 -5.34
C MET A 104 7.40 5.72 -4.43
N TYR A 105 7.72 6.13 -3.20
CA TYR A 105 6.76 6.74 -2.28
C TYR A 105 6.12 7.99 -2.88
N LYS A 106 6.93 8.87 -3.51
CA LYS A 106 6.43 10.07 -4.20
C LYS A 106 5.53 9.73 -5.39
N LEU A 107 5.87 8.70 -6.16
CA LEU A 107 5.05 8.24 -7.28
C LEU A 107 3.68 7.74 -6.79
N TYR A 108 3.65 6.88 -5.79
CA TYR A 108 2.40 6.37 -5.21
C TYR A 108 1.58 7.48 -4.55
N TYR A 109 2.24 8.40 -3.82
CA TYR A 109 1.56 9.58 -3.29
C TYR A 109 0.84 10.37 -4.40
N ASN A 110 1.51 10.66 -5.51
CA ASN A 110 0.93 11.40 -6.62
C ASN A 110 -0.23 10.63 -7.30
N ASP A 111 -0.15 9.31 -7.34
CA ASP A 111 -1.22 8.47 -7.87
C ASP A 111 -2.47 8.48 -6.98
N ILE A 112 -2.28 8.53 -5.65
CA ILE A 112 -3.39 8.56 -4.69
C ILE A 112 -3.94 9.97 -4.56
N ALA A 113 -3.06 10.98 -4.43
CA ALA A 113 -3.45 12.37 -4.24
C ALA A 113 -4.24 12.91 -5.43
N GLY A 114 -5.48 13.29 -5.17
CA GLY A 114 -6.38 13.80 -6.21
C GLY A 114 -6.93 12.73 -7.16
N ASN A 115 -6.78 11.45 -6.85
CA ASN A 115 -7.46 10.39 -7.58
C ASN A 115 -8.99 10.55 -7.44
N ASN A 116 -9.69 10.58 -8.56
CA ASN A 116 -11.15 10.56 -8.59
C ASN A 116 -11.62 9.13 -8.35
N VAL A 117 -12.37 8.93 -7.29
CA VAL A 117 -12.97 7.63 -6.96
C VAL A 117 -14.34 7.56 -7.60
N SER A 118 -14.59 6.50 -8.36
CA SER A 118 -15.88 6.25 -9.03
C SER A 118 -16.88 5.63 -8.05
N ILE A 119 -17.22 6.35 -6.98
CA ILE A 119 -18.33 6.00 -6.08
C ILE A 119 -19.61 6.69 -6.55
N SER A 120 -20.78 6.19 -6.12
CA SER A 120 -22.10 6.66 -6.59
C SER A 120 -22.32 8.18 -6.47
N THR A 121 -21.65 8.83 -5.54
CA THR A 121 -21.74 10.29 -5.30
C THR A 121 -20.58 11.08 -5.90
N GLY A 122 -19.65 10.39 -6.58
CA GLY A 122 -18.34 10.95 -6.91
C GLY A 122 -17.47 11.15 -5.66
N GLY A 123 -16.18 11.19 -5.82
CA GLY A 123 -15.27 11.43 -4.72
C GLY A 123 -13.86 11.68 -5.22
N ARG A 124 -13.07 12.39 -4.41
CA ARG A 124 -11.67 12.63 -4.68
C ARG A 124 -10.85 12.36 -3.44
N LEU A 125 -9.82 11.54 -3.55
CA LEU A 125 -8.87 11.34 -2.46
C LEU A 125 -8.02 12.60 -2.27
N THR A 126 -8.00 13.08 -1.04
CA THR A 126 -7.19 14.24 -0.63
C THR A 126 -6.30 13.85 0.55
N PRO A 127 -5.03 14.27 0.55
CA PRO A 127 -4.15 14.02 1.68
C PRO A 127 -4.64 14.78 2.91
N ALA A 128 -4.57 14.14 4.09
CA ALA A 128 -4.93 14.75 5.37
C ALA A 128 -3.89 15.80 5.82
N THR A 129 -2.65 15.65 5.38
CA THR A 129 -1.53 16.56 5.66
C THR A 129 -0.73 16.83 4.39
N SER A 130 0.06 17.88 4.37
CA SER A 130 1.00 18.15 3.27
C SER A 130 1.97 17.00 3.08
N TYR A 131 2.41 16.79 1.85
CA TYR A 131 3.41 15.77 1.54
C TYR A 131 4.72 16.04 2.27
N THR A 132 5.24 15.00 2.90
CA THR A 132 6.61 14.95 3.42
C THR A 132 7.32 13.72 2.88
N SER A 133 8.58 13.88 2.48
CA SER A 133 9.37 12.76 1.97
C SER A 133 9.88 11.90 3.13
N PRO A 134 9.81 10.57 3.05
CA PRO A 134 10.50 9.71 4.01
C PRO A 134 11.97 10.07 4.14
N SER A 135 12.54 9.91 5.34
CA SER A 135 13.96 10.09 5.62
C SER A 135 14.48 8.91 6.45
N ASP A 136 15.77 8.79 6.57
CA ASP A 136 16.44 7.77 7.38
C ASP A 136 16.43 8.09 8.88
N GLU A 137 15.97 9.28 9.27
CA GLU A 137 15.84 9.70 10.68
C GLU A 137 14.67 9.01 11.39
N LEU A 138 13.61 8.66 10.65
CA LEU A 138 12.44 7.97 11.17
C LEU A 138 12.28 6.61 10.52
N ARG A 139 11.81 5.63 11.29
CA ARG A 139 11.56 4.27 10.78
C ARG A 139 10.16 4.07 10.24
N LEU A 140 9.25 5.01 10.47
CA LEU A 140 7.86 4.93 10.05
C LEU A 140 7.37 6.28 9.53
N TRP A 141 6.79 6.26 8.33
CA TRP A 141 6.12 7.38 7.69
C TRP A 141 4.75 6.95 7.25
N ILE A 142 3.73 7.73 7.60
CA ILE A 142 2.35 7.46 7.21
C ILE A 142 1.76 8.71 6.58
N GLN A 143 1.34 8.60 5.32
CA GLN A 143 0.57 9.61 4.65
C GLN A 143 -0.87 9.13 4.53
N GLN A 144 -1.78 9.81 5.21
CA GLN A 144 -3.20 9.48 5.20
C GLN A 144 -3.94 10.27 4.14
N PHE A 145 -4.93 9.61 3.52
CA PHE A 145 -5.85 10.23 2.56
C PHE A 145 -7.28 9.92 2.96
N LYS A 146 -8.16 10.86 2.66
CA LYS A 146 -9.61 10.75 2.86
C LYS A 146 -10.34 11.13 1.58
N ILE A 147 -11.56 10.64 1.42
CA ILE A 147 -12.44 11.15 0.37
C ILE A 147 -12.87 12.56 0.77
N LYS A 148 -12.73 13.50 -0.16
CA LYS A 148 -13.27 14.86 0.02
C LYS A 148 -14.80 14.78 -0.05
N GLU A 149 -15.49 15.32 0.96
CA GLU A 149 -16.95 15.33 1.06
C GLU A 149 -17.54 13.91 0.96
N PRO A 150 -17.12 12.98 1.85
CA PRO A 150 -17.60 11.61 1.82
C PRO A 150 -19.06 11.51 2.22
N VAL A 151 -19.76 10.48 1.72
CA VAL A 151 -21.17 10.24 2.03
C VAL A 151 -21.37 8.80 2.51
N GLY A 152 -22.16 8.63 3.56
CA GLY A 152 -22.57 7.33 4.08
C GLY A 152 -21.38 6.49 4.57
N VAL A 153 -21.27 5.26 4.11
CA VAL A 153 -20.23 4.32 4.58
C VAL A 153 -18.80 4.79 4.33
N TYR A 154 -18.61 5.70 3.36
CA TYR A 154 -17.29 6.24 3.04
C TYR A 154 -16.79 7.33 3.99
N GLU A 155 -17.61 7.81 4.93
CA GLU A 155 -17.22 8.83 5.91
C GLU A 155 -16.06 8.38 6.80
N ASN A 156 -15.99 7.07 7.04
CA ASN A 156 -14.95 6.47 7.87
C ASN A 156 -13.82 5.84 7.04
N LEU A 157 -13.89 5.89 5.70
CA LEU A 157 -12.86 5.29 4.86
C LEU A 157 -11.54 6.07 4.97
N MET A 158 -10.48 5.31 5.21
CA MET A 158 -9.09 5.79 5.24
C MET A 158 -8.25 5.04 4.22
N VAL A 159 -7.34 5.77 3.61
CA VAL A 159 -6.28 5.22 2.74
C VAL A 159 -4.95 5.68 3.28
N ASP A 160 -4.09 4.75 3.69
CA ASP A 160 -2.77 5.04 4.21
C ASP A 160 -1.70 4.56 3.23
N LEU A 161 -0.77 5.44 2.91
CA LEU A 161 0.50 5.10 2.26
C LEU A 161 1.57 5.10 3.34
N ILE A 162 2.14 3.92 3.61
CA ILE A 162 3.05 3.67 4.72
C ILE A 162 4.43 3.36 4.16
N ALA A 163 5.47 4.01 4.68
CA ALA A 163 6.85 3.60 4.50
C ALA A 163 7.42 3.19 5.86
N GLU A 164 7.94 1.98 5.95
CA GLU A 164 8.44 1.40 7.19
C GLU A 164 9.83 0.79 6.98
N TYR A 165 10.73 1.00 7.96
CA TYR A 165 12.03 0.34 8.01
C TYR A 165 12.04 -0.73 9.09
N SER A 166 12.14 -1.98 8.66
CA SER A 166 12.25 -3.14 9.54
C SER A 166 13.14 -4.20 8.90
N ASN A 167 13.82 -5.00 9.72
CA ASN A 167 14.70 -6.09 9.25
C ASN A 167 15.72 -5.67 8.19
N TYR A 168 16.29 -4.45 8.32
CA TYR A 168 17.27 -3.84 7.39
C TYR A 168 16.72 -3.49 6.00
N GLU A 169 15.41 -3.53 5.80
CA GLU A 169 14.74 -3.18 4.55
C GLU A 169 13.66 -2.13 4.77
N TRP A 170 13.44 -1.32 3.75
CA TRP A 170 12.30 -0.43 3.63
C TRP A 170 11.16 -1.12 2.90
N THR A 171 9.96 -0.97 3.41
CA THR A 171 8.73 -1.39 2.72
C THR A 171 7.84 -0.20 2.43
N ILE A 172 7.11 -0.25 1.28
CA ILE A 172 5.97 0.63 1.03
C ILE A 172 4.72 -0.23 1.03
N THR A 173 3.77 0.13 1.88
CA THR A 173 2.48 -0.54 2.01
C THR A 173 1.36 0.46 1.76
N LEU A 174 0.36 0.06 0.96
CA LEU A 174 -0.90 0.74 0.79
C LEU A 174 -1.96 0.01 1.59
N ARG A 175 -2.71 0.74 2.44
CA ARG A 175 -3.74 0.19 3.30
C ARG A 175 -5.05 0.94 3.13
N ILE A 176 -6.17 0.20 3.06
CA ILE A 176 -7.52 0.75 2.96
C ILE A 176 -8.39 0.09 4.05
N TYR A 177 -9.02 0.93 4.88
CA TYR A 177 -9.78 0.47 6.03
C TYR A 177 -10.82 1.50 6.48
N GLY A 178 -11.70 1.11 7.39
CA GLY A 178 -12.62 2.01 8.07
C GLY A 178 -12.09 2.46 9.43
N LEU A 179 -12.20 3.74 9.75
CA LEU A 179 -11.99 4.21 11.12
C LEU A 179 -13.06 3.63 12.05
N PHE A 180 -12.62 3.09 13.16
CA PHE A 180 -13.50 2.61 14.20
C PHE A 180 -13.70 3.74 15.22
N LYS A 181 -14.94 4.11 15.47
CA LYS A 181 -15.27 4.83 16.69
C LYS A 181 -15.25 3.79 17.80
N ILE A 182 -14.25 3.82 18.66
CA ILE A 182 -14.33 3.20 19.96
C ILE A 182 -15.40 4.03 20.69
N GLU A 183 -16.62 3.55 20.74
CA GLU A 183 -17.59 4.09 21.70
C GLU A 183 -16.97 3.78 23.07
N GLU A 184 -16.46 4.80 23.74
CA GLU A 184 -16.13 4.73 25.17
C GLU A 184 -17.45 4.35 25.86
N GLU A 185 -17.62 3.05 26.18
CA GLU A 185 -18.65 2.62 27.11
C GLU A 185 -18.41 3.43 28.38
N GLY A 186 -19.31 4.38 28.61
CA GLY A 186 -19.21 5.31 29.69
C GLY A 186 -18.97 4.56 31.00
N ILE A 187 -17.85 4.89 31.62
CA ILE A 187 -17.60 4.61 33.02
C ILE A 187 -18.73 5.34 33.76
N LYS A 188 -19.84 4.64 34.01
CA LYS A 188 -20.81 5.07 34.98
C LYS A 188 -20.15 4.98 36.35
N ASN A 189 -19.57 6.10 36.77
CA ASN A 189 -19.24 6.28 38.19
C ASN A 189 -20.53 6.21 38.98
N ASN A 190 -20.73 5.10 39.65
CA ASN A 190 -21.68 4.97 40.77
C ASN A 190 -20.98 5.40 42.05
#